data_18a87252d3ddf42728aa5ccefdbf06a1
#
_entry.id   18a87252d3ddf42728aa5ccefdbf06a1
#
_cell.length_a   1.000
_cell.length_b   1.000
_cell.length_c   1.000
_cell.angle_alpha   90.00
_cell.angle_beta   90.00
_cell.angle_gamma   90.00
#
_symmetry.space_group_name_H-M   'P 1'
#
loop_
_entity.id
_entity.type
_entity.pdbx_description
1 polymer ?
#
loop_
_entity_poly.entity_id
_entity_poly.type
_entity_poly.pdbx_seq_one_letter_code
_entity_poly.pdbx_strand_id
1 'polypeptide(L)'
;MSRAIESVAVIGTGTMGSGIAAASAAAGCRVLMLDLTEEAVDRALGQIDDEHRHLVDTGTIEDDLGKISGYDWVCEAIVEDLDVKRELFVRLEELRKEGSVISSNTSGIPLRQISEGMPARFLEDVAITHFFNPVRVMKLFELVPGEDTSDEVIDAFASFGANQLQKGVVHAKDTVNFIGNRIGCFFMLSGLHLAKPFLADGMNQETVDAVLSAPVGLPPTGLYGLIDLIGLDVMELVGKNLAVNLPDGDTGHAYTEFPAAEQAMHDRGQLGRKAGGGFARQTKLDDGSRHKETFDLTTQDWRDAQAIDLEGVPSDLGEVLFEDSPAGSLA
;
A
#
# COMPACT_ATOMS: atom_id res chain seq x y z
N MET A 1 2.35 -16.46 -27.15
CA MET A 1 3.58 -15.61 -26.98
C MET A 1 3.22 -14.60 -25.93
N SER A 2 4.04 -14.38 -24.90
CA SER A 2 3.73 -13.38 -23.87
C SER A 2 3.66 -11.99 -24.54
N ARG A 3 2.70 -11.17 -24.12
CA ARG A 3 2.57 -9.78 -24.60
C ARG A 3 3.73 -8.96 -24.01
N ALA A 4 4.55 -8.34 -24.84
CA ALA A 4 5.63 -7.47 -24.38
C ALA A 4 5.05 -6.12 -23.94
N ILE A 5 5.52 -5.60 -22.80
CA ILE A 5 5.17 -4.28 -22.30
C ILE A 5 6.41 -3.37 -22.50
N GLU A 6 6.35 -2.47 -23.47
CA GLU A 6 7.41 -1.50 -23.79
C GLU A 6 6.91 -0.06 -23.54
N SER A 7 5.62 0.12 -23.39
CA SER A 7 4.98 1.42 -23.15
C SER A 7 3.83 1.34 -22.16
N VAL A 8 3.76 2.32 -21.25
CA VAL A 8 2.84 2.35 -20.12
C VAL A 8 2.10 3.68 -20.07
N ALA A 9 0.78 3.65 -20.09
CA ALA A 9 -0.06 4.81 -19.79
C ALA A 9 -0.56 4.72 -18.34
N VAL A 10 -0.24 5.71 -17.52
CA VAL A 10 -0.67 5.81 -16.12
C VAL A 10 -1.76 6.87 -16.02
N ILE A 11 -2.93 6.44 -15.57
CA ILE A 11 -4.12 7.30 -15.41
C ILE A 11 -4.29 7.59 -13.91
N GLY A 12 -4.15 8.86 -13.54
CA GLY A 12 -4.03 9.31 -12.15
C GLY A 12 -2.56 9.40 -11.73
N THR A 13 -2.12 10.62 -11.40
CA THR A 13 -0.73 10.94 -11.08
C THR A 13 -0.54 11.31 -9.60
N GLY A 14 -1.41 10.78 -8.74
CA GLY A 14 -1.24 10.84 -7.30
C GLY A 14 0.03 10.08 -6.83
N THR A 15 0.16 9.87 -5.53
CA THR A 15 1.34 9.21 -4.92
C THR A 15 1.70 7.87 -5.58
N MET A 16 0.69 7.03 -5.88
CA MET A 16 0.94 5.73 -6.49
C MET A 16 1.23 5.86 -7.98
N GLY A 17 0.41 6.58 -8.73
CA GLY A 17 0.58 6.70 -10.18
C GLY A 17 1.89 7.38 -10.57
N SER A 18 2.31 8.45 -9.87
CA SER A 18 3.61 9.06 -10.10
C SER A 18 4.77 8.10 -9.84
N GLY A 19 4.67 7.28 -8.78
CA GLY A 19 5.66 6.25 -8.48
C GLY A 19 5.71 5.13 -9.51
N ILE A 20 4.55 4.69 -10.05
CA ILE A 20 4.46 3.67 -11.11
C ILE A 20 5.05 4.22 -12.40
N ALA A 21 4.71 5.46 -12.78
CA ALA A 21 5.26 6.13 -13.94
C ALA A 21 6.80 6.25 -13.85
N ALA A 22 7.32 6.69 -12.70
CA ALA A 22 8.76 6.79 -12.46
C ALA A 22 9.47 5.43 -12.55
N ALA A 23 8.89 4.38 -11.97
CA ALA A 23 9.46 3.04 -12.06
C ALA A 23 9.45 2.50 -13.50
N SER A 24 8.39 2.74 -14.25
CA SER A 24 8.28 2.34 -15.66
C SER A 24 9.26 3.09 -16.56
N ALA A 25 9.43 4.41 -16.37
CA ALA A 25 10.42 5.21 -17.10
C ALA A 25 11.85 4.75 -16.78
N ALA A 26 12.16 4.47 -15.51
CA ALA A 26 13.47 3.94 -15.10
C ALA A 26 13.74 2.53 -15.67
N ALA A 27 12.69 1.76 -15.98
CA ALA A 27 12.79 0.48 -16.69
C ALA A 27 12.98 0.64 -18.21
N GLY A 28 13.02 1.88 -18.74
CA GLY A 28 13.20 2.20 -20.15
C GLY A 28 11.91 2.23 -20.97
N CYS A 29 10.76 2.17 -20.35
CA CYS A 29 9.47 2.23 -21.05
C CYS A 29 9.14 3.67 -21.48
N ARG A 30 8.49 3.81 -22.63
CA ARG A 30 7.78 5.04 -22.96
C ARG A 30 6.55 5.16 -22.04
N VAL A 31 6.40 6.30 -21.38
CA VAL A 31 5.34 6.52 -20.38
C VAL A 31 4.43 7.66 -20.82
N LEU A 32 3.12 7.51 -20.63
CA LEU A 32 2.14 8.59 -20.69
C LEU A 32 1.57 8.79 -19.28
N MET A 33 1.58 10.02 -18.79
CA MET A 33 0.98 10.39 -17.52
C MET A 33 -0.25 11.26 -17.76
N LEU A 34 -1.41 10.83 -17.30
CA LEU A 34 -2.67 11.58 -17.42
C LEU A 34 -3.29 11.80 -16.04
N ASP A 35 -3.79 13.01 -15.80
CA ASP A 35 -4.58 13.37 -14.61
C ASP A 35 -5.70 14.34 -14.99
N LEU A 36 -6.47 14.80 -14.00
CA LEU A 36 -7.57 15.76 -14.20
C LEU A 36 -7.05 17.13 -14.62
N THR A 37 -5.86 17.54 -14.16
CA THR A 37 -5.29 18.87 -14.42
C THR A 37 -3.80 18.79 -14.79
N GLU A 38 -3.34 19.75 -15.59
CA GLU A 38 -1.93 19.89 -15.96
C GLU A 38 -1.04 20.08 -14.72
N GLU A 39 -1.49 20.82 -13.70
CA GLU A 39 -0.72 21.05 -12.48
C GLU A 39 -0.50 19.77 -11.68
N ALA A 40 -1.44 18.82 -11.72
CA ALA A 40 -1.26 17.50 -11.08
C ALA A 40 -0.18 16.70 -11.81
N VAL A 41 -0.23 16.71 -13.13
CA VAL A 41 0.75 16.02 -13.98
C VAL A 41 2.14 16.64 -13.85
N ASP A 42 2.25 17.96 -13.85
CA ASP A 42 3.54 18.68 -13.69
C ASP A 42 4.21 18.38 -12.36
N ARG A 43 3.43 18.33 -11.27
CA ARG A 43 3.94 17.92 -9.96
C ARG A 43 4.49 16.49 -9.97
N ALA A 44 3.79 15.57 -10.64
CA ALA A 44 4.21 14.19 -10.76
C ALA A 44 5.44 14.03 -11.68
N LEU A 45 5.50 14.78 -12.77
CA LEU A 45 6.67 14.83 -13.65
C LEU A 45 7.94 15.28 -12.88
N GLY A 46 7.78 16.12 -11.87
CA GLY A 46 8.86 16.51 -10.96
C GLY A 46 9.46 15.35 -10.15
N GLN A 47 8.79 14.21 -10.05
CA GLN A 47 9.29 12.99 -9.39
C GLN A 47 10.03 12.04 -10.34
N ILE A 48 10.00 12.30 -11.65
CA ILE A 48 10.75 11.54 -12.65
C ILE A 48 12.20 12.05 -12.66
N ASP A 49 13.15 11.13 -12.58
CA ASP A 49 14.57 11.46 -12.68
C ASP A 49 14.87 12.13 -14.05
N ASP A 50 15.70 13.17 -14.06
CA ASP A 50 15.96 13.99 -15.26
C ASP A 50 16.42 13.16 -16.47
N GLU A 51 17.17 12.09 -16.22
CA GLU A 51 17.66 11.18 -17.28
C GLU A 51 16.54 10.42 -18.00
N HIS A 52 15.38 10.22 -17.36
CA HIS A 52 14.25 9.46 -17.91
C HIS A 52 13.10 10.35 -18.38
N ARG A 53 13.15 11.68 -18.17
CA ARG A 53 12.06 12.60 -18.57
C ARG A 53 11.77 12.59 -20.06
N HIS A 54 12.76 12.31 -20.88
CA HIS A 54 12.60 12.23 -22.32
C HIS A 54 11.72 11.05 -22.78
N LEU A 55 11.44 10.08 -21.90
CA LEU A 55 10.56 8.94 -22.15
C LEU A 55 9.09 9.22 -21.77
N VAL A 56 8.80 10.38 -21.15
CA VAL A 56 7.53 10.67 -20.53
C VAL A 56 6.76 11.72 -21.31
N ASP A 57 5.61 11.33 -21.85
CA ASP A 57 4.58 12.21 -22.38
C ASP A 57 3.57 12.54 -21.27
N THR A 58 2.95 13.70 -21.35
CA THR A 58 1.96 14.19 -20.37
C THR A 58 0.69 14.68 -21.03
N GLY A 59 -0.39 14.78 -20.25
CA GLY A 59 -1.66 15.35 -20.71
C GLY A 59 -2.76 15.27 -19.67
N THR A 60 -3.97 15.66 -20.08
CA THR A 60 -5.15 15.55 -19.23
C THR A 60 -6.05 14.37 -19.65
N ILE A 61 -6.83 13.85 -18.69
CA ILE A 61 -7.80 12.78 -18.95
C ILE A 61 -8.89 13.28 -19.92
N GLU A 62 -9.22 14.58 -19.86
CA GLU A 62 -10.26 15.15 -20.71
C GLU A 62 -9.82 15.21 -22.19
N ASP A 63 -8.63 15.75 -22.44
CA ASP A 63 -8.18 16.07 -23.80
C ASP A 63 -7.35 14.93 -24.43
N ASP A 64 -6.62 14.15 -23.61
CA ASP A 64 -5.54 13.29 -24.09
C ASP A 64 -5.76 11.80 -23.86
N LEU A 65 -6.91 11.39 -23.29
CA LEU A 65 -7.17 9.97 -23.00
C LEU A 65 -7.03 9.09 -24.25
N GLY A 66 -7.38 9.60 -25.43
CA GLY A 66 -7.23 8.88 -26.69
C GLY A 66 -5.80 8.46 -27.03
N LYS A 67 -4.77 9.09 -26.44
CA LYS A 67 -3.37 8.71 -26.63
C LYS A 67 -3.04 7.31 -26.11
N ILE A 68 -3.86 6.73 -25.20
CA ILE A 68 -3.67 5.37 -24.69
C ILE A 68 -3.67 4.31 -25.80
N SER A 69 -4.29 4.61 -26.95
CA SER A 69 -4.28 3.72 -28.12
C SER A 69 -2.87 3.41 -28.64
N GLY A 70 -1.85 4.13 -28.21
CA GLY A 70 -0.45 3.89 -28.54
C GLY A 70 0.34 3.09 -27.50
N TYR A 71 -0.29 2.59 -26.41
CA TYR A 71 0.39 2.02 -25.26
C TYR A 71 0.03 0.54 -25.04
N ASP A 72 1.00 -0.24 -24.57
CA ASP A 72 0.87 -1.68 -24.35
C ASP A 72 0.14 -1.99 -23.05
N TRP A 73 0.40 -1.19 -22.02
CA TRP A 73 -0.23 -1.29 -20.70
C TRP A 73 -0.87 0.04 -20.30
N VAL A 74 -2.13 -0.03 -19.86
CA VAL A 74 -2.86 1.09 -19.27
C VAL A 74 -3.08 0.79 -17.79
N CYS A 75 -2.43 1.54 -16.90
CA CYS A 75 -2.52 1.40 -15.46
C CYS A 75 -3.41 2.49 -14.86
N GLU A 76 -4.52 2.10 -14.26
CA GLU A 76 -5.40 2.99 -13.51
C GLU A 76 -4.90 3.14 -12.06
N ALA A 77 -4.70 4.38 -11.62
CA ALA A 77 -4.28 4.76 -10.28
C ALA A 77 -4.99 6.03 -9.77
N ILE A 78 -6.30 6.15 -10.09
CA ILE A 78 -7.14 7.28 -9.68
C ILE A 78 -7.68 7.08 -8.25
N VAL A 79 -8.61 7.97 -7.84
CA VAL A 79 -9.29 7.89 -6.55
C VAL A 79 -9.97 6.53 -6.32
N GLU A 80 -9.99 6.08 -5.06
CA GLU A 80 -10.56 4.78 -4.67
C GLU A 80 -12.09 4.90 -4.55
N ASP A 81 -12.75 5.03 -5.68
CA ASP A 81 -14.20 5.12 -5.83
C ASP A 81 -14.67 4.19 -6.95
N LEU A 82 -15.62 3.32 -6.64
CA LEU A 82 -16.06 2.26 -7.53
C LEU A 82 -16.70 2.81 -8.80
N ASP A 83 -17.57 3.81 -8.68
CA ASP A 83 -18.33 4.33 -9.82
C ASP A 83 -17.39 5.09 -10.77
N VAL A 84 -16.47 5.89 -10.21
CA VAL A 84 -15.46 6.61 -11.00
C VAL A 84 -14.54 5.63 -11.76
N LYS A 85 -14.13 4.53 -11.12
CA LYS A 85 -13.31 3.49 -11.79
C LYS A 85 -14.08 2.78 -12.91
N ARG A 86 -15.36 2.44 -12.68
CA ARG A 86 -16.22 1.83 -13.72
C ARG A 86 -16.37 2.73 -14.93
N GLU A 87 -16.69 4.02 -14.73
CA GLU A 87 -16.79 4.99 -15.82
C GLU A 87 -15.48 5.11 -16.62
N LEU A 88 -14.36 5.15 -15.91
CA LEU A 88 -13.05 5.17 -16.57
C LEU A 88 -12.81 3.89 -17.38
N PHE A 89 -13.10 2.70 -16.83
CA PHE A 89 -12.88 1.44 -17.53
C PHE A 89 -13.66 1.33 -18.82
N VAL A 90 -14.90 1.83 -18.86
CA VAL A 90 -15.69 1.91 -20.09
C VAL A 90 -14.98 2.77 -21.14
N ARG A 91 -14.48 3.95 -20.76
CA ARG A 91 -13.73 4.84 -21.65
C ARG A 91 -12.40 4.23 -22.13
N LEU A 92 -11.69 3.51 -21.24
CA LEU A 92 -10.44 2.84 -21.60
C LEU A 92 -10.67 1.74 -22.63
N GLU A 93 -11.73 0.94 -22.48
CA GLU A 93 -12.06 -0.13 -23.42
C GLU A 93 -12.39 0.40 -24.82
N GLU A 94 -13.05 1.55 -24.93
CA GLU A 94 -13.37 2.18 -26.21
C GLU A 94 -12.12 2.72 -26.94
N LEU A 95 -11.10 3.13 -26.20
CA LEU A 95 -9.95 3.88 -26.73
C LEU A 95 -8.66 3.07 -26.82
N ARG A 96 -8.53 1.99 -26.06
CA ARG A 96 -7.31 1.19 -26.05
C ARG A 96 -7.05 0.45 -27.35
N LYS A 97 -5.80 0.19 -27.68
CA LYS A 97 -5.46 -0.66 -28.83
C LYS A 97 -5.77 -2.13 -28.55
N GLU A 98 -5.95 -2.89 -29.61
CA GLU A 98 -6.04 -4.35 -29.55
C GLU A 98 -4.73 -4.92 -28.99
N GLY A 99 -4.85 -5.91 -28.08
CA GLY A 99 -3.70 -6.57 -27.45
C GLY A 99 -3.03 -5.77 -26.34
N SER A 100 -3.51 -4.56 -25.97
CA SER A 100 -3.07 -3.88 -24.77
C SER A 100 -3.62 -4.58 -23.52
N VAL A 101 -2.87 -4.48 -22.42
CA VAL A 101 -3.32 -4.95 -21.11
C VAL A 101 -3.75 -3.78 -20.24
N ILE A 102 -4.73 -4.01 -19.38
CA ILE A 102 -5.25 -3.00 -18.46
C ILE A 102 -5.04 -3.46 -17.03
N SER A 103 -4.74 -2.54 -16.14
CA SER A 103 -4.77 -2.84 -14.72
C SER A 103 -5.30 -1.70 -13.87
N SER A 104 -5.85 -2.05 -12.70
CA SER A 104 -6.07 -1.11 -11.61
C SER A 104 -5.02 -1.31 -10.51
N ASN A 105 -4.61 -0.22 -9.89
CA ASN A 105 -3.76 -0.26 -8.68
C ASN A 105 -4.61 -0.14 -7.40
N THR A 106 -5.89 -0.46 -7.46
CA THR A 106 -6.78 -0.48 -6.29
C THR A 106 -6.20 -1.35 -5.17
N SER A 107 -6.42 -0.94 -3.93
CA SER A 107 -5.99 -1.69 -2.74
C SER A 107 -7.14 -2.46 -2.07
N GLY A 108 -8.40 -2.09 -2.36
CA GLY A 108 -9.54 -2.59 -1.59
C GLY A 108 -10.78 -2.92 -2.39
N ILE A 109 -10.92 -2.41 -3.62
CA ILE A 109 -12.09 -2.68 -4.46
C ILE A 109 -11.81 -3.94 -5.30
N PRO A 110 -12.63 -5.01 -5.15
CA PRO A 110 -12.44 -6.23 -5.94
C PRO A 110 -12.54 -5.98 -7.45
N LEU A 111 -11.67 -6.62 -8.23
CA LEU A 111 -11.65 -6.48 -9.68
C LEU A 111 -12.99 -6.81 -10.32
N ARG A 112 -13.67 -7.87 -9.84
CA ARG A 112 -15.00 -8.27 -10.31
C ARG A 112 -16.05 -7.16 -10.18
N GLN A 113 -15.91 -6.26 -9.18
CA GLN A 113 -16.82 -5.13 -9.03
C GLN A 113 -16.49 -4.00 -10.01
N ILE A 114 -15.20 -3.68 -10.18
CA ILE A 114 -14.79 -2.62 -11.10
C ILE A 114 -15.10 -2.99 -12.55
N SER A 115 -14.93 -4.25 -12.91
CA SER A 115 -15.13 -4.77 -14.28
C SER A 115 -16.53 -5.31 -14.56
N GLU A 116 -17.48 -5.14 -13.64
CA GLU A 116 -18.85 -5.61 -13.82
C GLU A 116 -19.50 -5.01 -15.08
N GLY A 117 -20.07 -5.88 -15.93
CA GLY A 117 -20.71 -5.48 -17.18
C GLY A 117 -19.77 -5.16 -18.34
N MET A 118 -18.47 -5.29 -18.15
CA MET A 118 -17.49 -5.11 -19.23
C MET A 118 -17.53 -6.27 -20.23
N PRO A 119 -17.18 -6.03 -21.52
CA PRO A 119 -17.17 -7.08 -22.54
C PRO A 119 -16.09 -8.13 -22.28
N ALA A 120 -16.29 -9.36 -22.78
CA ALA A 120 -15.36 -10.48 -22.59
C ALA A 120 -13.92 -10.13 -22.95
N ARG A 121 -13.69 -9.40 -24.05
CA ARG A 121 -12.37 -8.91 -24.45
C ARG A 121 -11.67 -8.11 -23.36
N PHE A 122 -12.42 -7.27 -22.63
CA PHE A 122 -11.87 -6.50 -21.52
C PHE A 122 -11.52 -7.40 -20.34
N LEU A 123 -12.43 -8.33 -19.99
CA LEU A 123 -12.24 -9.25 -18.86
C LEU A 123 -11.01 -10.17 -19.06
N GLU A 124 -10.73 -10.56 -20.31
CA GLU A 124 -9.54 -11.33 -20.68
C GLU A 124 -8.24 -10.54 -20.55
N ASP A 125 -8.29 -9.20 -20.67
CA ASP A 125 -7.12 -8.30 -20.75
C ASP A 125 -6.86 -7.52 -19.45
N VAL A 126 -7.64 -7.69 -18.40
CA VAL A 126 -7.56 -6.89 -17.16
C VAL A 126 -7.05 -7.71 -15.97
N ALA A 127 -6.24 -7.07 -15.11
CA ALA A 127 -5.87 -7.58 -13.80
C ALA A 127 -5.71 -6.42 -12.80
N ILE A 128 -5.54 -6.71 -11.51
CA ILE A 128 -5.01 -5.74 -10.56
C ILE A 128 -3.49 -5.91 -10.50
N THR A 129 -2.78 -4.79 -10.57
CA THR A 129 -1.34 -4.68 -10.34
C THR A 129 -1.13 -3.80 -9.11
N HIS A 130 -1.12 -4.43 -7.94
CA HIS A 130 -1.07 -3.71 -6.68
C HIS A 130 0.37 -3.46 -6.24
N PHE A 131 0.77 -2.20 -6.30
CA PHE A 131 2.07 -1.71 -5.82
C PHE A 131 1.95 -1.20 -4.39
N PHE A 132 3.07 -1.17 -3.69
CA PHE A 132 3.18 -0.63 -2.33
C PHE A 132 3.99 0.67 -2.32
N ASN A 133 3.57 1.61 -1.48
CA ASN A 133 4.24 2.90 -1.33
C ASN A 133 5.44 2.81 -0.36
N PRO A 134 6.61 3.36 -0.69
CA PRO A 134 6.99 3.99 -1.97
C PRO A 134 7.28 2.96 -3.06
N VAL A 135 6.68 3.15 -4.26
CA VAL A 135 6.80 2.18 -5.38
C VAL A 135 8.24 1.83 -5.71
N ARG A 136 9.15 2.79 -5.65
CA ARG A 136 10.58 2.62 -5.97
C ARG A 136 11.31 1.70 -4.99
N VAL A 137 10.89 1.69 -3.72
CA VAL A 137 11.55 1.00 -2.61
C VAL A 137 10.94 -0.37 -2.35
N MET A 138 9.61 -0.42 -2.33
CA MET A 138 8.88 -1.63 -1.99
C MET A 138 9.02 -2.69 -3.07
N LYS A 139 9.44 -3.88 -2.65
CA LYS A 139 9.68 -5.00 -3.58
C LYS A 139 8.41 -5.79 -3.91
N LEU A 140 7.43 -5.79 -3.01
CA LEU A 140 6.19 -6.54 -3.22
C LEU A 140 5.37 -5.95 -4.37
N PHE A 141 4.93 -6.82 -5.25
CA PHE A 141 4.00 -6.55 -6.35
C PHE A 141 2.97 -7.68 -6.38
N GLU A 142 1.75 -7.36 -6.02
CA GLU A 142 0.66 -8.33 -6.07
C GLU A 142 -0.02 -8.27 -7.42
N LEU A 143 -0.07 -9.40 -8.09
CA LEU A 143 -0.80 -9.61 -9.34
C LEU A 143 -2.08 -10.37 -9.03
N VAL A 144 -3.22 -9.73 -9.25
CA VAL A 144 -4.56 -10.26 -8.94
C VAL A 144 -5.35 -10.39 -10.22
N PRO A 145 -5.40 -11.57 -10.83
CA PRO A 145 -6.23 -11.81 -12.00
C PRO A 145 -7.72 -11.85 -11.62
N GLY A 146 -8.57 -11.46 -12.55
CA GLY A 146 -9.99 -11.79 -12.54
C GLY A 146 -10.24 -13.25 -12.93
N GLU A 147 -11.50 -13.65 -12.92
CA GLU A 147 -11.90 -15.02 -13.29
C GLU A 147 -11.60 -15.33 -14.77
N ASP A 148 -11.78 -14.33 -15.64
CA ASP A 148 -11.60 -14.46 -17.09
C ASP A 148 -10.24 -13.95 -17.59
N THR A 149 -9.37 -13.42 -16.72
CA THR A 149 -8.06 -12.90 -17.13
C THR A 149 -7.23 -13.99 -17.82
N SER A 150 -6.75 -13.72 -19.02
CA SER A 150 -6.00 -14.71 -19.80
C SER A 150 -4.60 -14.96 -19.24
N ASP A 151 -4.11 -16.19 -19.37
CA ASP A 151 -2.76 -16.57 -18.93
C ASP A 151 -1.68 -15.69 -19.60
N GLU A 152 -1.89 -15.28 -20.85
CA GLU A 152 -0.96 -14.39 -21.57
C GLU A 152 -0.82 -13.01 -20.88
N VAL A 153 -1.89 -12.49 -20.32
CA VAL A 153 -1.90 -11.22 -19.56
C VAL A 153 -1.23 -11.39 -18.20
N ILE A 154 -1.52 -12.50 -17.52
CA ILE A 154 -0.88 -12.84 -16.22
C ILE A 154 0.62 -12.96 -16.42
N ASP A 155 1.07 -13.69 -17.44
CA ASP A 155 2.49 -13.87 -17.78
C ASP A 155 3.16 -12.54 -18.17
N ALA A 156 2.46 -11.67 -18.90
CA ALA A 156 2.98 -10.36 -19.28
C ALA A 156 3.25 -9.49 -18.05
N PHE A 157 2.29 -9.38 -17.14
CA PHE A 157 2.45 -8.61 -15.89
C PHE A 157 3.49 -9.24 -14.96
N ALA A 158 3.50 -10.55 -14.81
CA ALA A 158 4.47 -11.24 -13.97
C ALA A 158 5.90 -11.04 -14.50
N SER A 159 6.10 -11.22 -15.81
CA SER A 159 7.40 -11.00 -16.45
C SER A 159 7.85 -9.55 -16.34
N PHE A 160 6.97 -8.58 -16.61
CA PHE A 160 7.28 -7.17 -16.49
C PHE A 160 7.65 -6.79 -15.06
N GLY A 161 6.83 -7.19 -14.09
CA GLY A 161 7.08 -6.94 -12.67
C GLY A 161 8.41 -7.50 -12.19
N ALA A 162 8.70 -8.76 -12.52
CA ALA A 162 9.92 -9.44 -12.07
C ALA A 162 11.17 -8.94 -12.79
N ASN A 163 11.15 -8.83 -14.13
CA ASN A 163 12.37 -8.62 -14.92
C ASN A 163 12.67 -7.15 -15.17
N GLN A 164 11.66 -6.31 -15.42
CA GLN A 164 11.84 -4.88 -15.70
C GLN A 164 11.75 -4.02 -14.45
N LEU A 165 10.74 -4.25 -13.62
CA LEU A 165 10.59 -3.48 -12.37
C LEU A 165 11.35 -4.08 -11.20
N GLN A 166 11.95 -5.28 -11.35
CA GLN A 166 12.70 -6.00 -10.31
C GLN A 166 11.93 -6.16 -8.99
N LYS A 167 10.63 -6.48 -9.12
CA LYS A 167 9.73 -6.75 -8.01
C LYS A 167 9.65 -8.23 -7.68
N GLY A 168 9.31 -8.53 -6.44
CA GLY A 168 8.84 -9.85 -6.02
C GLY A 168 7.36 -9.98 -6.37
N VAL A 169 7.06 -10.69 -7.45
CA VAL A 169 5.69 -10.89 -7.92
C VAL A 169 5.01 -11.97 -7.10
N VAL A 170 3.86 -11.65 -6.54
CA VAL A 170 3.02 -12.59 -5.78
C VAL A 170 1.65 -12.66 -6.44
N HIS A 171 1.25 -13.86 -6.84
CA HIS A 171 -0.09 -14.08 -7.38
C HIS A 171 -1.09 -14.16 -6.22
N ALA A 172 -2.03 -13.23 -6.21
CA ALA A 172 -3.07 -13.14 -5.20
C ALA A 172 -4.45 -13.40 -5.80
N LYS A 173 -5.43 -13.71 -4.96
CA LYS A 173 -6.83 -13.84 -5.36
C LYS A 173 -7.54 -12.50 -5.23
N ASP A 174 -8.62 -12.31 -6.01
CA ASP A 174 -9.50 -11.14 -5.92
C ASP A 174 -10.34 -11.18 -4.64
N THR A 175 -9.67 -10.98 -3.51
CA THR A 175 -10.23 -10.95 -2.16
C THR A 175 -9.89 -9.63 -1.46
N VAL A 176 -10.62 -9.32 -0.41
CA VAL A 176 -10.44 -8.08 0.38
C VAL A 176 -8.99 -7.88 0.81
N ASN A 177 -8.42 -6.72 0.44
CA ASN A 177 -7.06 -6.29 0.79
C ASN A 177 -5.94 -7.26 0.33
N PHE A 178 -6.23 -8.18 -0.56
CA PHE A 178 -5.33 -9.18 -1.14
C PHE A 178 -4.51 -9.95 -0.07
N ILE A 179 -3.17 -9.96 -0.16
CA ILE A 179 -2.30 -10.67 0.80
C ILE A 179 -1.56 -9.67 1.69
N GLY A 180 -0.82 -8.73 1.10
CA GLY A 180 0.07 -7.83 1.84
C GLY A 180 -0.66 -6.91 2.79
N ASN A 181 -1.70 -6.23 2.28
CA ASN A 181 -2.52 -5.37 3.12
C ASN A 181 -3.32 -6.19 4.15
N ARG A 182 -3.81 -7.37 3.77
CA ARG A 182 -4.54 -8.25 4.70
C ARG A 182 -3.69 -8.66 5.89
N ILE A 183 -2.44 -9.06 5.66
CA ILE A 183 -1.48 -9.43 6.72
C ILE A 183 -1.04 -8.19 7.50
N GLY A 184 -0.63 -7.13 6.80
CA GLY A 184 -0.13 -5.91 7.43
C GLY A 184 -1.18 -5.21 8.30
N CYS A 185 -2.43 -5.13 7.82
CA CYS A 185 -3.51 -4.54 8.58
C CYS A 185 -3.90 -5.40 9.79
N PHE A 186 -3.93 -6.73 9.63
CA PHE A 186 -4.15 -7.64 10.76
C PHE A 186 -3.07 -7.46 11.82
N PHE A 187 -1.78 -7.43 11.41
CA PHE A 187 -0.66 -7.18 12.32
C PHE A 187 -0.83 -5.87 13.10
N MET A 188 -1.11 -4.77 12.39
CA MET A 188 -1.25 -3.47 13.03
C MET A 188 -2.46 -3.37 13.95
N LEU A 189 -3.63 -3.77 13.47
CA LEU A 189 -4.87 -3.68 14.26
C LEU A 189 -4.85 -4.63 15.47
N SER A 190 -4.45 -5.89 15.27
CA SER A 190 -4.32 -6.83 16.39
C SER A 190 -3.22 -6.40 17.36
N GLY A 191 -2.12 -5.85 16.86
CA GLY A 191 -1.02 -5.34 17.67
C GLY A 191 -1.46 -4.25 18.65
N LEU A 192 -2.32 -3.32 18.23
CA LEU A 192 -2.88 -2.30 19.13
C LEU A 192 -3.66 -2.91 20.28
N HIS A 193 -4.44 -3.96 20.03
CA HIS A 193 -5.18 -4.66 21.07
C HIS A 193 -4.29 -5.50 21.99
N LEU A 194 -3.35 -6.24 21.39
CA LEU A 194 -2.51 -7.19 22.12
C LEU A 194 -1.39 -6.51 22.93
N ALA A 195 -1.00 -5.29 22.57
CA ALA A 195 -0.04 -4.51 23.34
C ALA A 195 -0.59 -3.97 24.67
N LYS A 196 -1.93 -3.78 24.78
CA LYS A 196 -2.57 -3.16 25.95
C LYS A 196 -2.18 -3.76 27.32
N PRO A 197 -2.23 -5.09 27.54
CA PRO A 197 -1.84 -5.65 28.84
C PRO A 197 -0.38 -5.35 29.19
N PHE A 198 0.54 -5.39 28.22
CA PHE A 198 1.95 -5.10 28.46
C PHE A 198 2.18 -3.63 28.84
N LEU A 199 1.48 -2.71 28.18
CA LEU A 199 1.51 -1.29 28.55
C LEU A 199 0.93 -1.07 29.96
N ALA A 200 -0.14 -1.76 30.32
CA ALA A 200 -0.75 -1.69 31.65
C ALA A 200 0.19 -2.24 32.76
N ASP A 201 1.04 -3.22 32.41
CA ASP A 201 2.04 -3.79 33.30
C ASP A 201 3.35 -2.98 33.33
N GLY A 202 3.38 -1.82 32.65
CA GLY A 202 4.48 -0.85 32.73
C GLY A 202 5.51 -0.90 31.59
N MET A 203 5.33 -1.76 30.57
CA MET A 203 6.13 -1.70 29.35
C MET A 203 5.87 -0.38 28.63
N ASN A 204 6.91 0.28 28.13
CA ASN A 204 6.75 1.49 27.33
C ASN A 204 6.52 1.16 25.84
N GLN A 205 5.93 2.11 25.10
CA GLN A 205 5.61 1.94 23.68
C GLN A 205 6.86 1.80 22.80
N GLU A 206 7.97 2.42 23.19
CA GLU A 206 9.26 2.31 22.52
C GLU A 206 9.80 0.87 22.55
N THR A 207 9.59 0.19 23.67
CA THR A 207 9.95 -1.24 23.80
C THR A 207 9.03 -2.11 22.96
N VAL A 208 7.72 -1.85 22.94
CA VAL A 208 6.78 -2.56 22.02
C VAL A 208 7.23 -2.41 20.58
N ASP A 209 7.54 -1.20 20.11
CA ASP A 209 8.02 -0.97 18.75
C ASP A 209 9.33 -1.72 18.47
N ALA A 210 10.25 -1.73 19.43
CA ALA A 210 11.54 -2.42 19.26
C ALA A 210 11.37 -3.94 19.16
N VAL A 211 10.50 -4.53 19.99
CA VAL A 211 10.18 -5.97 19.94
C VAL A 211 9.49 -6.35 18.63
N LEU A 212 8.54 -5.54 18.20
CA LEU A 212 7.76 -5.76 16.97
C LEU A 212 8.45 -5.16 15.73
N SER A 213 9.76 -5.25 15.64
CA SER A 213 10.58 -4.77 14.52
C SER A 213 11.57 -5.84 14.05
N ALA A 214 12.87 -5.55 14.04
CA ALA A 214 13.90 -6.45 13.55
C ALA A 214 13.90 -7.85 14.22
N PRO A 215 13.63 -8.00 15.52
CA PRO A 215 13.60 -9.34 16.15
C PRO A 215 12.60 -10.29 15.53
N VAL A 216 11.49 -9.79 15.01
CA VAL A 216 10.45 -10.59 14.34
C VAL A 216 10.46 -10.42 12.81
N GLY A 217 11.55 -9.90 12.24
CA GLY A 217 11.72 -9.73 10.80
C GLY A 217 10.89 -8.59 10.18
N LEU A 218 10.41 -7.66 10.99
CA LEU A 218 9.62 -6.51 10.56
C LEU A 218 10.49 -5.25 10.38
N PRO A 219 9.96 -4.21 9.68
CA PRO A 219 10.67 -2.94 9.53
C PRO A 219 11.03 -2.29 10.87
N PRO A 220 12.11 -1.50 10.93
CA PRO A 220 12.59 -0.87 12.17
C PRO A 220 11.63 0.19 12.76
N THR A 221 10.53 0.48 12.08
CA THR A 221 9.48 1.38 12.58
C THR A 221 8.71 0.80 13.77
N GLY A 222 8.68 -0.53 13.90
CA GLY A 222 7.82 -1.20 14.87
C GLY A 222 6.33 -1.04 14.54
N LEU A 223 5.47 -1.24 15.53
CA LEU A 223 4.01 -1.16 15.41
C LEU A 223 3.50 0.29 15.33
N TYR A 224 3.77 1.06 16.37
CA TYR A 224 3.27 2.44 16.51
C TYR A 224 3.90 3.38 15.49
N GLY A 225 5.20 3.23 15.27
CA GLY A 225 5.92 4.02 14.26
C GLY A 225 5.48 3.73 12.84
N LEU A 226 5.03 2.51 12.53
CA LEU A 226 4.46 2.15 11.23
C LEU A 226 3.06 2.78 11.05
N ILE A 227 2.22 2.70 12.08
CA ILE A 227 0.89 3.32 12.05
C ILE A 227 1.00 4.85 11.93
N ASP A 228 1.95 5.48 12.63
CA ASP A 228 2.22 6.91 12.49
C ASP A 228 2.63 7.32 11.07
N LEU A 229 3.29 6.43 10.34
CA LEU A 229 3.66 6.65 8.94
C LEU A 229 2.47 6.57 8.00
N ILE A 230 1.57 5.62 8.24
CA ILE A 230 0.36 5.37 7.44
C ILE A 230 -0.73 6.39 7.80
N GLY A 231 -1.01 6.53 9.07
CA GLY A 231 -2.03 7.38 9.66
C GLY A 231 -3.23 6.60 10.22
N LEU A 232 -3.71 7.01 11.39
CA LEU A 232 -4.85 6.40 12.07
C LEU A 232 -6.15 6.49 11.25
N ASP A 233 -6.34 7.56 10.47
CA ASP A 233 -7.49 7.70 9.57
C ASP A 233 -7.52 6.61 8.48
N VAL A 234 -6.36 6.29 7.91
CA VAL A 234 -6.24 5.18 6.94
C VAL A 234 -6.51 3.86 7.63
N MET A 235 -5.97 3.66 8.82
CA MET A 235 -6.19 2.43 9.59
C MET A 235 -7.65 2.24 10.00
N GLU A 236 -8.36 3.32 10.36
CA GLU A 236 -9.81 3.28 10.65
C GLU A 236 -10.61 2.87 9.41
N LEU A 237 -10.30 3.49 8.25
CA LEU A 237 -10.96 3.16 6.99
C LEU A 237 -10.75 1.68 6.62
N VAL A 238 -9.56 1.18 6.80
CA VAL A 238 -9.24 -0.24 6.57
C VAL A 238 -10.00 -1.13 7.57
N GLY A 239 -10.04 -0.79 8.85
CA GLY A 239 -10.80 -1.52 9.85
C GLY A 239 -12.28 -1.62 9.50
N LYS A 240 -12.90 -0.51 9.10
CA LYS A 240 -14.30 -0.46 8.63
C LYS A 240 -14.52 -1.33 7.38
N ASN A 241 -13.61 -1.29 6.43
CA ASN A 241 -13.67 -2.13 5.23
C ASN A 241 -13.58 -3.62 5.59
N LEU A 242 -12.65 -3.98 6.47
CA LEU A 242 -12.50 -5.36 6.96
C LEU A 242 -13.74 -5.84 7.71
N ALA A 243 -14.32 -5.02 8.59
CA ALA A 243 -15.53 -5.37 9.34
C ALA A 243 -16.69 -5.84 8.46
N VAL A 244 -16.82 -5.24 7.27
CA VAL A 244 -17.91 -5.55 6.32
C VAL A 244 -17.55 -6.72 5.39
N ASN A 245 -16.28 -6.85 5.01
CA ASN A 245 -15.89 -7.72 3.88
C ASN A 245 -15.11 -8.97 4.30
N LEU A 246 -14.73 -9.12 5.57
CA LEU A 246 -14.11 -10.36 6.04
C LEU A 246 -15.12 -11.51 5.99
N PRO A 247 -14.67 -12.72 5.64
CA PRO A 247 -15.50 -13.92 5.73
C PRO A 247 -16.01 -14.15 7.16
N ASP A 248 -17.23 -14.70 7.28
CA ASP A 248 -17.77 -15.09 8.58
C ASP A 248 -16.80 -16.03 9.31
N GLY A 249 -16.57 -15.75 10.59
CA GLY A 249 -15.67 -16.54 11.43
C GLY A 249 -14.18 -16.22 11.28
N ASP A 250 -13.81 -15.24 10.45
CA ASP A 250 -12.43 -14.75 10.39
C ASP A 250 -12.04 -14.07 11.72
N THR A 251 -10.90 -14.49 12.29
CA THR A 251 -10.40 -13.95 13.56
C THR A 251 -10.11 -12.45 13.53
N GLY A 252 -9.89 -11.88 12.33
CA GLY A 252 -9.66 -10.45 12.12
C GLY A 252 -10.84 -9.58 12.55
N HIS A 253 -12.08 -10.11 12.59
CA HIS A 253 -13.24 -9.36 13.07
C HIS A 253 -13.06 -8.80 14.48
N ALA A 254 -12.31 -9.49 15.34
CA ALA A 254 -12.05 -9.05 16.72
C ALA A 254 -11.20 -7.76 16.81
N TYR A 255 -10.57 -7.33 15.72
CA TYR A 255 -9.59 -6.24 15.69
C TYR A 255 -9.96 -5.12 14.72
N THR A 256 -11.15 -5.10 14.16
CA THR A 256 -11.56 -4.11 13.15
C THR A 256 -11.82 -2.71 13.70
N GLU A 257 -12.00 -2.59 15.01
CA GLU A 257 -12.17 -1.32 15.71
C GLU A 257 -10.92 -0.96 16.51
N PHE A 258 -10.66 0.33 16.71
CA PHE A 258 -9.57 0.77 17.56
C PHE A 258 -9.87 0.50 19.04
N PRO A 259 -8.84 0.23 19.85
CA PRO A 259 -8.98 0.36 21.30
C PRO A 259 -9.30 1.82 21.68
N ALA A 260 -9.89 2.02 22.87
CA ALA A 260 -10.44 3.33 23.28
C ALA A 260 -9.42 4.49 23.27
N ALA A 261 -8.16 4.20 23.59
CA ALA A 261 -7.11 5.20 23.62
C ALA A 261 -6.77 5.71 22.20
N GLU A 262 -6.63 4.81 21.26
CA GLU A 262 -6.35 5.08 19.85
C GLU A 262 -7.55 5.71 19.15
N GLN A 263 -8.78 5.29 19.51
CA GLN A 263 -10.00 5.95 19.03
C GLN A 263 -10.03 7.42 19.48
N ALA A 264 -9.70 7.70 20.73
CA ALA A 264 -9.63 9.08 21.24
C ALA A 264 -8.53 9.91 20.55
N MET A 265 -7.41 9.30 20.14
CA MET A 265 -6.39 9.97 19.31
C MET A 265 -6.96 10.32 17.92
N HIS A 266 -7.61 9.37 17.27
CA HIS A 266 -8.24 9.57 15.96
C HIS A 266 -9.27 10.71 16.03
N ASP A 267 -10.18 10.70 17.01
CA ASP A 267 -11.29 11.65 17.13
C ASP A 267 -10.83 13.10 17.33
N ARG A 268 -9.65 13.33 17.95
CA ARG A 268 -9.05 14.65 18.10
C ARG A 268 -8.09 15.05 16.96
N GLY A 269 -8.01 14.23 15.90
CA GLY A 269 -7.17 14.52 14.74
C GLY A 269 -5.67 14.24 14.94
N GLN A 270 -5.30 13.46 15.94
CA GLN A 270 -3.92 13.02 16.21
C GLN A 270 -3.60 11.79 15.34
N LEU A 271 -3.42 12.03 14.04
CA LEU A 271 -3.49 10.99 13.00
C LEU A 271 -2.13 10.40 12.59
N GLY A 272 -1.03 10.83 13.19
CA GLY A 272 0.31 10.41 12.82
C GLY A 272 1.16 11.53 12.23
N ARG A 273 2.27 11.19 11.56
CA ARG A 273 3.26 12.17 11.06
C ARG A 273 2.67 13.26 10.18
N LYS A 274 1.70 12.94 9.35
CA LYS A 274 1.03 13.90 8.45
C LYS A 274 0.23 14.98 9.19
N ALA A 275 -0.18 14.71 10.43
CA ALA A 275 -0.88 15.64 11.31
C ALA A 275 0.06 16.29 12.36
N GLY A 276 1.37 16.13 12.20
CA GLY A 276 2.36 16.69 13.13
C GLY A 276 2.65 15.82 14.35
N GLY A 277 1.92 14.72 14.54
CA GLY A 277 2.11 13.74 15.60
C GLY A 277 0.98 12.72 15.64
N GLY A 278 1.27 11.55 16.13
CA GLY A 278 0.38 10.45 16.40
C GLY A 278 0.80 9.79 17.70
N PHE A 279 1.35 8.58 17.65
CA PHE A 279 1.99 7.93 18.81
C PHE A 279 3.31 8.59 19.19
N ALA A 280 4.00 9.19 18.20
CA ALA A 280 5.20 9.97 18.45
C ALA A 280 5.17 11.29 17.68
N ARG A 281 5.89 12.29 18.22
CA ARG A 281 6.18 13.55 17.52
C ARG A 281 7.63 13.98 17.70
N GLN A 282 8.10 14.79 16.76
CA GLN A 282 9.42 15.39 16.83
C GLN A 282 9.33 16.90 16.68
N THR A 283 9.84 17.62 17.66
CA THR A 283 9.95 19.07 17.64
C THR A 283 11.41 19.46 17.40
N LYS A 284 11.65 20.39 16.46
CA LYS A 284 12.98 20.95 16.25
C LYS A 284 13.19 22.05 17.28
N LEU A 285 14.25 21.94 18.07
CA LEU A 285 14.64 22.95 19.06
C LEU A 285 15.48 24.07 18.42
N ASP A 286 15.63 25.19 19.15
CA ASP A 286 16.35 26.39 18.68
C ASP A 286 17.84 26.13 18.37
N ASP A 287 18.45 25.15 19.05
CA ASP A 287 19.82 24.70 18.83
C ASP A 287 19.98 23.76 17.61
N GLY A 288 18.87 23.47 16.89
CA GLY A 288 18.83 22.59 15.74
C GLY A 288 18.70 21.10 16.10
N SER A 289 18.76 20.74 17.37
CA SER A 289 18.49 19.37 17.83
C SER A 289 17.02 19.01 17.68
N ARG A 290 16.71 17.72 17.77
CA ARG A 290 15.33 17.21 17.70
C ARG A 290 14.94 16.62 19.04
N HIS A 291 13.86 17.13 19.61
CA HIS A 291 13.21 16.58 20.78
C HIS A 291 12.14 15.56 20.33
N LYS A 292 12.23 14.33 20.83
CA LYS A 292 11.27 13.26 20.53
C LYS A 292 10.39 13.02 21.74
N GLU A 293 9.09 13.08 21.52
CA GLU A 293 8.08 12.77 22.51
C GLU A 293 7.22 11.60 22.05
N THR A 294 6.74 10.81 22.99
CA THR A 294 5.78 9.72 22.79
C THR A 294 4.49 10.07 23.48
N PHE A 295 3.36 9.82 22.82
CA PHE A 295 2.05 9.96 23.41
C PHE A 295 1.74 8.72 24.23
N ASP A 296 1.73 8.87 25.55
CA ASP A 296 1.46 7.76 26.46
C ASP A 296 -0.01 7.36 26.41
N LEU A 297 -0.29 6.14 25.97
CA LEU A 297 -1.64 5.62 25.80
C LEU A 297 -2.38 5.38 27.13
N THR A 298 -1.64 5.25 28.23
CA THR A 298 -2.22 5.03 29.56
C THR A 298 -2.66 6.36 30.19
N THR A 299 -1.80 7.37 30.14
CA THR A 299 -2.06 8.69 30.72
C THR A 299 -2.78 9.64 29.76
N GLN A 300 -2.79 9.34 28.46
CA GLN A 300 -3.32 10.16 27.40
C GLN A 300 -2.66 11.56 27.31
N ASP A 301 -1.35 11.61 27.58
CA ASP A 301 -0.56 12.84 27.52
C ASP A 301 0.81 12.59 26.87
N TRP A 302 1.48 13.66 26.44
CA TRP A 302 2.82 13.59 25.86
C TRP A 302 3.88 13.48 26.96
N ARG A 303 4.86 12.61 26.74
CA ARG A 303 6.05 12.44 27.58
C ARG A 303 7.31 12.37 26.73
N ASP A 304 8.44 12.60 27.34
CA ASP A 304 9.72 12.35 26.71
C ASP A 304 9.83 10.87 26.30
N ALA A 305 10.45 10.64 25.14
CA ALA A 305 10.73 9.28 24.70
C ALA A 305 11.62 8.56 25.72
N GLN A 306 11.23 7.34 26.08
CA GLN A 306 11.93 6.52 27.08
C GLN A 306 12.96 5.59 26.43
N ALA A 307 13.87 5.10 27.24
CA ALA A 307 14.81 4.07 26.83
C ALA A 307 14.07 2.76 26.53
N ILE A 308 14.55 2.06 25.51
CA ILE A 308 14.08 0.73 25.15
C ILE A 308 14.68 -0.27 26.12
N ASP A 309 13.86 -1.13 26.71
CA ASP A 309 14.27 -2.24 27.53
C ASP A 309 14.00 -3.55 26.79
N LEU A 310 15.08 -4.22 26.37
CA LEU A 310 15.06 -5.49 25.68
C LEU A 310 15.64 -6.62 26.53
N GLU A 311 15.77 -6.44 27.85
CA GLU A 311 16.24 -7.51 28.72
C GLU A 311 15.29 -8.72 28.64
N GLY A 312 15.85 -9.87 28.29
CA GLY A 312 15.07 -11.11 28.08
C GLY A 312 14.27 -11.19 26.80
N VAL A 313 14.38 -10.20 25.88
CA VAL A 313 13.76 -10.28 24.55
C VAL A 313 14.71 -10.99 23.60
N PRO A 314 14.24 -12.02 22.85
CA PRO A 314 15.03 -12.69 21.83
C PRO A 314 15.57 -11.74 20.76
N SER A 315 16.78 -11.95 20.29
CA SER A 315 17.44 -11.04 19.35
C SER A 315 17.03 -11.26 17.89
N ASP A 316 16.49 -12.42 17.60
CA ASP A 316 16.04 -12.78 16.25
C ASP A 316 14.82 -13.73 16.27
N LEU A 317 14.18 -13.87 15.10
CA LEU A 317 12.99 -14.71 14.92
C LEU A 317 13.27 -16.19 15.20
N GLY A 318 14.48 -16.66 14.97
CA GLY A 318 14.89 -18.04 15.26
C GLY A 318 14.79 -18.34 16.75
N GLU A 319 15.30 -17.44 17.60
CA GLU A 319 15.16 -17.54 19.07
C GLU A 319 13.67 -17.53 19.48
N VAL A 320 12.85 -16.64 18.90
CA VAL A 320 11.41 -16.55 19.20
C VAL A 320 10.66 -17.83 18.83
N LEU A 321 11.02 -18.47 17.70
CA LEU A 321 10.27 -19.63 17.18
C LEU A 321 10.75 -20.96 17.74
N PHE A 322 12.02 -21.08 18.17
CA PHE A 322 12.65 -22.37 18.45
C PHE A 322 13.11 -22.56 19.89
N GLU A 323 13.20 -21.48 20.69
CA GLU A 323 13.48 -21.60 22.12
C GLU A 323 12.18 -21.63 22.93
N ASP A 324 11.85 -22.81 23.49
CA ASP A 324 10.77 -23.07 24.45
C ASP A 324 9.34 -22.62 24.06
N SER A 325 9.07 -22.43 22.76
CA SER A 325 7.71 -22.17 22.35
C SER A 325 6.91 -23.47 22.22
N PRO A 326 5.57 -23.47 22.50
CA PRO A 326 4.71 -24.62 22.23
C PRO A 326 4.73 -25.08 20.76
N ALA A 327 5.17 -24.22 19.83
CA ALA A 327 5.36 -24.53 18.42
C ALA A 327 6.63 -25.37 18.16
N GLY A 328 7.69 -25.23 18.99
CA GLY A 328 8.90 -26.08 18.92
C GLY A 328 8.65 -27.52 19.30
N SER A 329 7.52 -27.84 19.93
CA SER A 329 7.10 -29.20 20.24
C SER A 329 6.29 -29.88 19.13
N LEU A 330 6.07 -29.21 17.98
CA LEU A 330 5.33 -29.71 16.82
C LEU A 330 6.23 -29.95 15.59
N ALA A 331 7.54 -29.69 15.69
CA ALA A 331 8.56 -30.12 14.76
C ALA A 331 9.24 -31.38 15.23
#